data_6273edbb04552db850a3417243ef5c6f
#
_entry.id   6273edbb04552db850a3417243ef5c6f
#
_cell.length_a   1.000
_cell.length_b   1.000
_cell.length_c   1.000
_cell.angle_alpha   90.00
_cell.angle_beta   90.00
_cell.angle_gamma   90.00
#
_symmetry.space_group_name_H-M   'P 1'
#
loop_
_entity.id
_entity.type
_entity.pdbx_description
1 polymer ?
#
loop_
_entity_poly.entity_id
_entity_poly.type
_entity_poly.pdbx_seq_one_letter_code
_entity_poly.pdbx_strand_id
1 'polypeptide(L)'
;MNSNSMRNLIIFLFLAAPFTVLSNFDIIDNIGNAIKSGSSKEVAKFFDSSVEITIQDKESVYSKVQAEMVLKDFFSKNSVQSFEINHRGSSGQGSTYGIGTMKSSNQSFRVYYLVRQKGGSNYIQEMRFEKQR
;
A
#
# COMPACT_ATOMS: atom_id res chain seq x y z
N MET A 1 -45.89 9.48 46.04
CA MET A 1 -45.32 9.53 45.90
C MET A 1 -44.61 8.96 45.13
N ASN A 2 -44.05 8.76 44.45
CA ASN A 2 -43.57 8.42 43.84
C ASN A 2 -43.04 8.38 42.79
N SER A 3 -42.61 8.66 42.44
CA SER A 3 -41.81 9.22 41.73
C SER A 3 -40.56 8.57 41.27
N ASN A 4 -40.48 7.48 41.35
CA ASN A 4 -39.25 6.83 41.18
C ASN A 4 -39.12 6.04 39.93
N SER A 5 -40.05 6.20 39.09
CA SER A 5 -40.06 5.46 37.87
C SER A 5 -39.14 6.02 36.81
N MET A 6 -38.46 7.09 37.16
CA MET A 6 -37.60 7.67 36.12
C MET A 6 -36.19 7.27 36.18
N ARG A 7 -35.96 6.40 37.06
CA ARG A 7 -34.64 6.11 37.30
C ARG A 7 -33.99 5.11 36.48
N ASN A 8 -34.72 4.43 35.74
CA ASN A 8 -34.19 3.34 34.98
C ASN A 8 -34.24 3.60 33.50
N LEU A 9 -34.11 4.84 33.14
CA LEU A 9 -33.67 5.09 31.80
C LEU A 9 -32.16 4.80 31.77
N ILE A 10 -31.84 3.55 31.84
CA ILE A 10 -30.55 3.11 31.42
C ILE A 10 -30.53 3.38 29.92
N ILE A 11 -30.07 4.55 29.58
CA ILE A 11 -29.65 4.82 28.27
C ILE A 11 -28.47 3.91 28.07
N PHE A 12 -28.73 2.74 27.53
CA PHE A 12 -27.74 2.01 26.84
C PHE A 12 -27.35 2.87 25.64
N LEU A 13 -26.47 3.78 25.92
CA LEU A 13 -25.70 4.38 24.84
C LEU A 13 -24.90 3.25 24.28
N PHE A 14 -25.49 2.54 23.37
CA PHE A 14 -24.74 1.70 22.46
C PHE A 14 -23.83 2.65 21.70
N LEU A 15 -22.65 2.82 22.25
CA LEU A 15 -21.57 3.35 21.53
C LEU A 15 -21.27 2.28 20.47
N ALA A 16 -21.98 2.34 19.39
CA ALA A 16 -21.58 1.65 18.20
C ALA A 16 -20.27 2.30 17.83
N ALA A 17 -19.19 1.76 18.38
CA ALA A 17 -17.88 2.05 17.84
C ALA A 17 -17.97 1.77 16.34
N PRO A 18 -17.65 2.75 15.49
CA PRO A 18 -17.62 2.47 14.07
C PRO A 18 -16.66 1.31 13.90
N PHE A 19 -17.19 0.19 13.49
CA PHE A 19 -16.39 -0.88 12.95
C PHE A 19 -15.79 -0.28 11.68
N THR A 20 -14.64 0.34 11.83
CA THR A 20 -13.81 0.65 10.69
C THR A 20 -13.30 -0.69 10.20
N VAL A 21 -14.05 -1.28 9.32
CA VAL A 21 -13.48 -2.32 8.46
C VAL A 21 -12.41 -1.60 7.66
N LEU A 22 -11.16 -1.71 8.11
CA LEU A 22 -10.02 -1.34 7.30
C LEU A 22 -10.10 -2.20 6.07
N SER A 23 -10.62 -1.64 4.98
CA SER A 23 -10.63 -2.35 3.72
C SER A 23 -9.17 -2.61 3.34
N ASN A 24 -8.89 -3.80 2.80
CA ASN A 24 -7.55 -4.15 2.30
C ASN A 24 -7.03 -3.15 1.25
N PHE A 25 -7.90 -2.26 0.75
CA PHE A 25 -7.55 -1.21 -0.20
C PHE A 25 -6.84 -0.03 0.45
N ASP A 26 -6.97 0.16 1.77
CA ASP A 26 -6.26 1.24 2.48
C ASP A 26 -4.75 1.04 2.40
N ILE A 27 -4.29 -0.20 2.44
CA ILE A 27 -2.86 -0.49 2.29
C ILE A 27 -2.38 -0.14 0.88
N ILE A 28 -3.21 -0.36 -0.14
CA ILE A 28 -2.89 0.00 -1.53
C ILE A 28 -2.73 1.52 -1.64
N ASP A 29 -3.60 2.30 -1.02
CA ASP A 29 -3.51 3.76 -0.99
C ASP A 29 -2.29 4.24 -0.21
N ASN A 30 -1.99 3.62 0.92
CA ASN A 30 -0.84 3.97 1.75
C ASN A 30 0.48 3.74 1.00
N ILE A 31 0.58 2.62 0.30
CA ILE A 31 1.74 2.34 -0.54
C ILE A 31 1.81 3.33 -1.71
N GLY A 32 0.67 3.63 -2.32
CA GLY A 32 0.59 4.63 -3.39
C GLY A 32 1.11 5.98 -2.94
N ASN A 33 0.76 6.41 -1.73
CA ASN A 33 1.27 7.66 -1.15
C ASN A 33 2.78 7.61 -0.92
N ALA A 34 3.31 6.46 -0.49
CA ALA A 34 4.75 6.27 -0.34
C ALA A 34 5.48 6.36 -1.67
N ILE A 35 4.94 5.75 -2.73
CA ILE A 35 5.50 5.84 -4.08
C ILE A 35 5.47 7.30 -4.56
N LYS A 36 4.34 7.98 -4.35
CA LYS A 36 4.17 9.39 -4.71
C LYS A 36 5.20 10.29 -4.05
N SER A 37 5.61 9.98 -2.83
CA SER A 37 6.63 10.74 -2.11
C SER A 37 8.02 10.63 -2.76
N GLY A 38 8.25 9.61 -3.59
CA GLY A 38 9.55 9.36 -4.19
C GLY A 38 10.61 8.87 -3.21
N SER A 39 10.19 8.47 -2.02
CA SER A 39 11.10 7.99 -0.98
C SER A 39 11.17 6.47 -0.96
N SER A 40 12.33 5.93 -1.32
CA SER A 40 12.58 4.49 -1.22
C SER A 40 12.44 3.98 0.21
N LYS A 41 12.82 4.80 1.18
CA LYS A 41 12.70 4.48 2.60
C LYS A 41 11.24 4.32 3.01
N GLU A 42 10.35 5.20 2.55
CA GLU A 42 8.93 5.12 2.86
C GLU A 42 8.28 3.89 2.22
N VAL A 43 8.62 3.58 0.97
CA VAL A 43 8.13 2.38 0.29
C VAL A 43 8.65 1.12 0.98
N ALA A 44 9.93 1.12 1.37
CA ALA A 44 10.56 -0.05 1.98
C ALA A 44 9.96 -0.43 3.33
N LYS A 45 9.28 0.48 4.00
CA LYS A 45 8.55 0.16 5.23
C LYS A 45 7.50 -0.93 5.03
N PHE A 46 7.00 -1.06 3.81
CA PHE A 46 5.98 -2.04 3.46
C PHE A 46 6.55 -3.33 2.88
N PHE A 47 7.86 -3.40 2.63
CA PHE A 47 8.46 -4.60 2.05
C PHE A 47 8.43 -5.78 3.00
N ASP A 48 8.13 -6.96 2.46
CA ASP A 48 8.37 -8.22 3.15
C ASP A 48 9.89 -8.43 3.30
N SER A 49 10.29 -9.38 4.12
CA SER A 49 11.70 -9.73 4.31
C SER A 49 12.40 -10.11 3.00
N SER A 50 11.61 -10.59 2.03
CA SER A 50 12.02 -10.91 0.68
C SER A 50 11.00 -10.32 -0.27
N VAL A 51 11.44 -9.60 -1.29
CA VAL A 51 10.57 -8.94 -2.25
C VAL A 51 11.12 -9.09 -3.66
N GLU A 52 10.24 -9.39 -4.60
CA GLU A 52 10.58 -9.46 -6.00
C GLU A 52 10.40 -8.09 -6.64
N ILE A 53 11.44 -7.56 -7.25
CA ILE A 53 11.37 -6.28 -7.95
C ILE A 53 11.76 -6.48 -9.41
N THR A 54 10.90 -5.98 -10.29
CA THR A 54 11.15 -5.92 -11.73
C THR A 54 11.24 -4.47 -12.13
N ILE A 55 12.36 -4.07 -12.68
CA ILE A 55 12.56 -2.75 -13.28
C ILE A 55 12.81 -2.95 -14.75
N GLN A 56 11.84 -2.55 -15.57
CA GLN A 56 11.80 -2.84 -16.99
C GLN A 56 11.85 -4.37 -17.20
N ASP A 57 12.85 -4.89 -17.83
CA ASP A 57 12.95 -6.33 -18.10
C ASP A 57 13.82 -7.09 -17.09
N LYS A 58 14.33 -6.38 -16.08
CA LYS A 58 15.22 -6.97 -15.09
C LYS A 58 14.46 -7.32 -13.83
N GLU A 59 14.33 -8.61 -13.57
CA GLU A 59 13.63 -9.17 -12.42
C GLU A 59 14.62 -9.83 -11.47
N SER A 60 14.48 -9.59 -10.18
CA SER A 60 15.25 -10.28 -9.15
C SER A 60 14.54 -10.25 -7.81
N VAL A 61 14.90 -11.20 -6.95
CA VAL A 61 14.43 -11.26 -5.57
C VAL A 61 15.50 -10.64 -4.67
N TYR A 62 15.07 -9.73 -3.82
CA TYR A 62 15.96 -8.99 -2.92
C TYR A 62 15.50 -9.13 -1.47
N SER A 63 16.44 -9.03 -0.55
CA SER A 63 16.11 -8.76 0.84
C SER A 63 15.50 -7.36 0.95
N LYS A 64 14.78 -7.11 2.04
CA LYS A 64 14.18 -5.80 2.29
C LYS A 64 15.19 -4.65 2.15
N VAL A 65 16.39 -4.81 2.71
CA VAL A 65 17.44 -3.78 2.67
C VAL A 65 17.96 -3.59 1.24
N GLN A 66 18.20 -4.67 0.52
CA GLN A 66 18.65 -4.60 -0.87
C GLN A 66 17.58 -3.99 -1.77
N ALA A 67 16.32 -4.34 -1.57
CA ALA A 67 15.21 -3.80 -2.32
C ALA A 67 15.09 -2.29 -2.14
N GLU A 68 15.27 -1.80 -0.91
CA GLU A 68 15.29 -0.36 -0.65
C GLU A 68 16.39 0.34 -1.47
N MET A 69 17.58 -0.25 -1.53
CA MET A 69 18.71 0.31 -2.29
C MET A 69 18.44 0.30 -3.79
N VAL A 70 17.86 -0.77 -4.31
CA VAL A 70 17.48 -0.87 -5.72
C VAL A 70 16.47 0.23 -6.07
N LEU A 71 15.47 0.41 -5.20
CA LEU A 71 14.45 1.43 -5.40
C LEU A 71 15.01 2.85 -5.25
N LYS A 72 15.94 3.05 -4.34
CA LYS A 72 16.64 4.32 -4.17
C LYS A 72 17.39 4.72 -5.45
N ASP A 73 18.10 3.77 -6.06
CA ASP A 73 18.79 4.00 -7.32
C ASP A 73 17.79 4.34 -8.44
N PHE A 74 16.70 3.58 -8.53
CA PHE A 74 15.67 3.83 -9.54
C PHE A 74 15.05 5.22 -9.40
N PHE A 75 14.67 5.63 -8.18
CA PHE A 75 14.09 6.94 -7.93
C PHE A 75 15.10 8.08 -8.12
N SER A 76 16.38 7.83 -7.93
CA SER A 76 17.41 8.84 -8.20
C SER A 76 17.54 9.14 -9.70
N LYS A 77 17.30 8.15 -10.52
CA LYS A 77 17.34 8.28 -11.99
C LYS A 77 15.99 8.71 -12.57
N ASN A 78 14.93 8.42 -11.87
CA ASN A 78 13.56 8.68 -12.30
C ASN A 78 12.78 9.30 -11.13
N SER A 79 12.97 10.59 -10.92
CA SER A 79 12.29 11.33 -9.85
C SER A 79 10.77 11.26 -10.03
N VAL A 80 10.08 10.93 -8.96
CA VAL A 80 8.62 10.81 -8.99
C VAL A 80 8.01 12.21 -8.97
N GLN A 81 7.36 12.60 -10.05
CA GLN A 81 6.61 13.85 -10.14
C GLN A 81 5.15 13.64 -9.73
N SER A 82 4.59 12.50 -10.09
CA SER A 82 3.23 12.13 -9.71
C SER A 82 3.08 10.62 -9.70
N PHE A 83 2.13 10.16 -8.92
CA PHE A 83 1.68 8.77 -8.93
C PHE A 83 0.18 8.73 -8.75
N GLU A 84 -0.49 8.00 -9.61
CA GLU A 84 -1.95 7.83 -9.58
C GLU A 84 -2.29 6.36 -9.68
N ILE A 85 -3.13 5.89 -8.77
CA ILE A 85 -3.63 4.51 -8.81
C ILE A 85 -4.78 4.43 -9.81
N ASN A 86 -4.62 3.57 -10.82
CA ASN A 86 -5.61 3.38 -11.87
C ASN A 86 -6.52 2.19 -11.60
N HIS A 87 -6.00 1.17 -10.94
CA HIS A 87 -6.74 -0.06 -10.68
C HIS A 87 -6.25 -0.71 -9.38
N ARG A 88 -7.19 -1.31 -8.67
CA ARG A 88 -6.90 -2.10 -7.47
C ARG A 88 -7.81 -3.31 -7.43
N GLY A 89 -7.34 -4.39 -6.85
CA GLY A 89 -8.12 -5.61 -6.80
C GLY A 89 -7.61 -6.61 -5.78
N SER A 90 -8.35 -7.70 -5.67
CA SER A 90 -7.97 -8.84 -4.85
C SER A 90 -7.41 -9.94 -5.74
N SER A 91 -6.33 -10.57 -5.28
CA SER A 91 -5.69 -11.69 -5.97
C SER A 91 -5.99 -13.01 -5.28
N GLY A 92 -6.97 -13.05 -4.37
CA GLY A 92 -7.33 -14.22 -3.58
C GLY A 92 -6.37 -14.47 -2.41
N GLN A 93 -6.78 -15.31 -1.45
CA GLN A 93 -5.98 -15.76 -0.31
C GLN A 93 -5.31 -14.64 0.50
N GLY A 94 -6.02 -13.54 0.73
CA GLY A 94 -5.49 -12.43 1.51
C GLY A 94 -4.51 -11.53 0.76
N SER A 95 -4.43 -11.65 -0.56
CA SER A 95 -3.59 -10.80 -1.39
C SER A 95 -4.44 -9.72 -2.06
N THR A 96 -3.87 -8.50 -2.14
CA THR A 96 -4.43 -7.39 -2.88
C THR A 96 -3.33 -6.78 -3.76
N TYR A 97 -3.72 -6.06 -4.78
CA TYR A 97 -2.76 -5.43 -5.67
C TYR A 97 -3.21 -4.04 -6.09
N GLY A 98 -2.26 -3.22 -6.44
CA GLY A 98 -2.49 -1.93 -7.04
C GLY A 98 -1.73 -1.80 -8.36
N ILE A 99 -2.33 -1.09 -9.28
CA ILE A 99 -1.71 -0.70 -10.54
C ILE A 99 -1.87 0.80 -10.68
N GLY A 100 -0.78 1.49 -10.93
CA GLY A 100 -0.80 2.93 -11.10
C GLY A 100 0.16 3.41 -12.16
N THR A 101 0.12 4.71 -12.41
CA THR A 101 1.01 5.39 -13.34
C THR A 101 1.90 6.35 -12.56
N MET A 102 3.20 6.12 -12.65
CA MET A 102 4.22 7.00 -12.13
C MET A 102 4.76 7.87 -13.25
N LYS A 103 4.70 9.17 -13.07
CA LYS A 103 5.31 10.11 -14.03
C LYS A 103 6.61 10.64 -13.47
N SER A 104 7.64 10.56 -14.30
CA SER A 104 8.92 11.20 -14.12
C SER A 104 9.07 12.30 -15.17
N SER A 105 10.17 13.07 -15.15
CA SER A 105 10.32 14.24 -16.04
C SER A 105 10.11 13.93 -17.52
N ASN A 106 10.62 12.80 -18.01
CA ASN A 106 10.57 12.44 -19.42
C ASN A 106 9.83 11.15 -19.72
N GLN A 107 9.37 10.45 -18.68
CA GLN A 107 8.87 9.09 -18.84
C GLN A 107 7.71 8.81 -17.91
N SER A 108 6.89 7.86 -18.33
CA SER A 108 5.84 7.30 -17.48
C SER A 108 6.09 5.80 -17.29
N PHE A 109 5.80 5.32 -16.11
CA PHE A 109 5.94 3.91 -15.75
C PHE A 109 4.59 3.39 -15.27
N ARG A 110 4.24 2.21 -15.74
CA ARG A 110 3.18 1.43 -15.14
C ARG A 110 3.78 0.73 -13.93
N VAL A 111 3.19 0.95 -12.77
CA VAL A 111 3.66 0.37 -11.52
C VAL A 111 2.61 -0.63 -11.03
N TYR A 112 3.04 -1.85 -10.82
CA TYR A 112 2.24 -2.91 -10.22
C TYR A 112 2.86 -3.28 -8.88
N TYR A 113 2.04 -3.46 -7.84
CA TYR A 113 2.51 -3.96 -6.56
C TYR A 113 1.50 -4.93 -5.96
N LEU A 114 2.02 -6.07 -5.52
CA LEU A 114 1.26 -7.14 -4.88
C LEU A 114 1.53 -7.12 -3.39
N VAL A 115 0.45 -7.11 -2.61
CA VAL A 115 0.49 -7.04 -1.16
C VAL A 115 -0.15 -8.30 -0.60
N ARG A 116 0.52 -8.92 0.36
CA ARG A 116 0.00 -10.10 1.06
C ARG A 116 -0.06 -9.86 2.55
N GLN A 117 -1.13 -10.36 3.17
CA GLN A 117 -1.28 -10.35 4.60
C GLN A 117 -0.54 -11.53 5.22
N LYS A 118 0.30 -11.25 6.22
CA LYS A 118 1.03 -12.24 6.99
C LYS A 118 1.06 -11.81 8.46
N GLY A 119 0.56 -12.65 9.35
CA GLY A 119 0.61 -12.38 10.78
C GLY A 119 -0.08 -11.08 11.20
N GLY A 120 -1.18 -10.73 10.54
CA GLY A 120 -1.94 -9.51 10.84
C GLY A 120 -1.39 -8.23 10.21
N SER A 121 -0.28 -8.30 9.49
CA SER A 121 0.30 -7.17 8.78
C SER A 121 0.31 -7.40 7.28
N ASN A 122 0.40 -6.32 6.53
CA ASN A 122 0.39 -6.35 5.07
C ASN A 122 1.78 -5.96 4.55
N TYR A 123 2.31 -6.78 3.64
CA TYR A 123 3.65 -6.59 3.09
C TYR A 123 3.65 -6.64 1.57
N ILE A 124 4.45 -5.79 0.94
CA ILE A 124 4.72 -5.86 -0.49
C ILE A 124 5.59 -7.08 -0.76
N GLN A 125 5.11 -7.97 -1.61
CA GLN A 125 5.86 -9.15 -2.06
C GLN A 125 6.44 -8.99 -3.44
N GLU A 126 5.86 -8.10 -4.26
CA GLU A 126 6.26 -7.89 -5.64
C GLU A 126 6.01 -6.45 -6.04
N MET A 127 6.96 -5.86 -6.74
CA MET A 127 6.80 -4.56 -7.42
C MET A 127 7.35 -4.64 -8.83
N ARG A 128 6.66 -4.05 -9.79
CA ARG A 128 7.11 -3.94 -11.17
C ARG A 128 7.00 -2.51 -11.64
N PHE A 129 8.04 -2.05 -12.29
CA PHE A 129 8.10 -0.75 -12.94
C PHE A 129 8.34 -0.99 -14.43
N GLU A 130 7.32 -0.78 -15.22
CA GLU A 130 7.37 -0.97 -16.67
C GLU A 130 7.22 0.37 -17.39
N LYS A 131 8.19 0.69 -18.22
CA LYS A 131 8.14 1.93 -19.00
C LYS A 131 6.96 1.90 -19.97
N GLN A 132 6.14 2.94 -19.93
CA GLN A 132 5.06 3.11 -20.90
C GLN A 132 5.59 3.78 -22.17
N ARG A 133 5.10 3.32 -23.30
CA ARG A 133 5.40 3.88 -24.61
C ARG A 133 4.44 5.01 -24.95
#